data_a0caf90f463de44af6077b042b670945
#
_entry.id   a0caf90f463de44af6077b042b670945
#
_cell.length_a   1.000
_cell.length_b   1.000
_cell.length_c   1.000
_cell.angle_alpha   90.00
_cell.angle_beta   90.00
_cell.angle_gamma   90.00
#
_symmetry.space_group_name_H-M   'P 1'
#
loop_
_entity.id
_entity.type
_entity.pdbx_description
1 polymer ?
#
loop_
_entity_poly.entity_id
_entity_poly.type
_entity_poly.pdbx_seq_one_letter_code
_entity_poly.pdbx_strand_id
1 'polypeptide(L)'
;SDWRLKGHAKQEFWDFVSTWAVMLSKPGDIGFDNAGYDLPPLNVIEEYVQTDKRDNGMLFNDVAVSATEYHKELRATISERLDRVAEIINNSSDSFIVWIGHDEEGQYLRNLIPDAVEVKGSDNKGFKKENLLGFGNGDFRVLITKLKIAQFGLNYQNCHNQIFASLDFSFEATYQGIRRSYRFGQTEQVNIYLIATDTMQNVRKSFDEKQNAFLIMQKSMTEAMNRNINHKINLRKMEVDKIYKSDYCDIRLGDCVQLIQNIPDESVGFSIFSPPFAELYTYSDKLEDMGNSKDYKEFFTAFKFLVKELYRVMWSGRNVAIHCMDLPIQKGKEGYIGLRDFSGMILEAFTEAGFIYHSRVTIWKNPVTEMQRTKALGLLHKQVKKDAAMSRVGIPDYLMVFRKNGEHEHPVHCDINVDTWQKYASPVWMDIDYSNTLNAVKGRGENDEKHICPLQIDTIERAIKLWSNEGDTVLTPFLGIGSEVYQSIKMGRFGIGFELKESYFNEAIKNCKKSEIERKQKGLFDLMEVV
;
A
#
# COMPACT_ATOMS: atom_id res chain seq x y z
N SER A 1 34.91 -17.57 -14.99
CA SER A 1 35.46 -16.26 -14.63
C SER A 1 34.47 -15.58 -13.68
N ASP A 2 34.84 -15.51 -12.42
CA ASP A 2 34.03 -14.85 -11.40
C ASP A 2 34.10 -13.33 -11.60
N TRP A 3 32.97 -12.74 -11.92
CA TRP A 3 32.84 -11.29 -11.94
C TRP A 3 32.91 -10.75 -10.51
N ARG A 4 33.97 -9.96 -10.20
CA ARG A 4 34.10 -9.29 -8.90
C ARG A 4 34.01 -7.79 -9.07
N LEU A 5 33.11 -7.17 -8.31
CA LEU A 5 32.99 -5.73 -8.27
C LEU A 5 34.26 -5.11 -7.67
N LYS A 6 34.93 -4.21 -8.41
CA LYS A 6 36.14 -3.53 -7.92
C LYS A 6 35.78 -2.59 -6.77
N GLY A 7 36.67 -2.47 -5.78
CA GLY A 7 36.41 -1.71 -4.54
C GLY A 7 35.95 -0.28 -4.76
N HIS A 8 36.52 0.44 -5.75
CA HIS A 8 36.16 1.82 -6.09
C HIS A 8 34.80 1.96 -6.77
N ALA A 9 34.28 0.88 -7.37
CA ALA A 9 32.97 0.90 -8.06
C ALA A 9 31.82 0.38 -7.16
N LYS A 10 32.11 -0.06 -5.91
CA LYS A 10 31.09 -0.64 -5.05
C LYS A 10 30.01 0.36 -4.66
N GLN A 11 30.38 1.58 -4.33
CA GLN A 11 29.41 2.59 -3.92
C GLN A 11 28.50 2.99 -5.08
N GLU A 12 29.08 3.31 -6.23
CA GLU A 12 28.33 3.68 -7.44
C GLU A 12 27.38 2.55 -7.90
N PHE A 13 27.82 1.30 -7.78
CA PHE A 13 26.98 0.15 -8.08
C PHE A 13 25.75 0.08 -7.13
N TRP A 14 25.95 0.23 -5.82
CA TRP A 14 24.82 0.19 -4.88
C TRP A 14 23.94 1.41 -4.99
N ASP A 15 24.48 2.57 -5.27
CA ASP A 15 23.71 3.79 -5.56
C ASP A 15 22.82 3.58 -6.80
N PHE A 16 23.36 2.97 -7.86
CA PHE A 16 22.58 2.60 -9.04
C PHE A 16 21.49 1.56 -8.71
N VAL A 17 21.83 0.48 -8.00
CA VAL A 17 20.85 -0.56 -7.65
C VAL A 17 19.71 0.02 -6.79
N SER A 18 20.01 0.95 -5.87
CA SER A 18 19.02 1.58 -5.00
C SER A 18 18.04 2.51 -5.75
N THR A 19 18.27 2.81 -7.03
CA THR A 19 17.31 3.58 -7.85
C THR A 19 16.07 2.80 -8.24
N TRP A 20 16.16 1.47 -8.30
CA TRP A 20 15.08 0.57 -8.74
C TRP A 20 14.82 -0.62 -7.78
N ALA A 21 15.67 -0.85 -6.79
CA ALA A 21 15.52 -1.90 -5.78
C ALA A 21 15.55 -1.30 -4.37
N VAL A 22 14.71 -1.83 -3.50
CA VAL A 22 14.57 -1.40 -2.10
C VAL A 22 14.81 -2.59 -1.19
N MET A 23 15.65 -2.42 -0.17
CA MET A 23 15.91 -3.42 0.86
C MET A 23 15.72 -2.80 2.25
N LEU A 24 14.61 -3.15 2.89
CA LEU A 24 14.23 -2.64 4.21
C LEU A 24 14.22 -3.78 5.22
N SER A 25 14.81 -3.54 6.38
CA SER A 25 14.77 -4.45 7.54
C SER A 25 13.84 -3.93 8.63
N LYS A 26 13.83 -2.61 8.80
CA LYS A 26 13.03 -1.91 9.81
C LYS A 26 12.70 -0.48 9.36
N PRO A 27 11.70 0.18 9.96
CA PRO A 27 11.30 1.53 9.59
C PRO A 27 12.43 2.56 9.66
N GLY A 28 13.36 2.41 10.60
CA GLY A 28 14.53 3.29 10.73
C GLY A 28 15.48 3.28 9.55
N ASP A 29 15.43 2.24 8.71
CA ASP A 29 16.24 2.17 7.48
C ASP A 29 15.86 3.28 6.47
N ILE A 30 14.68 3.88 6.64
CA ILE A 30 14.16 5.00 5.84
C ILE A 30 13.79 6.21 6.68
N GLY A 31 14.30 6.31 7.91
CA GLY A 31 14.18 7.49 8.76
C GLY A 31 12.94 7.57 9.66
N PHE A 32 12.15 6.49 9.77
CA PHE A 32 11.03 6.42 10.70
C PHE A 32 11.44 5.84 12.06
N ASP A 33 10.59 6.02 13.07
CA ASP A 33 10.80 5.42 14.39
C ASP A 33 10.74 3.89 14.32
N ASN A 34 11.65 3.22 15.05
CA ASN A 34 11.72 1.77 15.16
C ASN A 34 10.85 1.20 16.29
N ALA A 35 10.09 2.02 17.01
CA ALA A 35 9.27 1.55 18.13
C ALA A 35 8.37 0.37 17.70
N GLY A 36 8.52 -0.76 18.41
CA GLY A 36 7.83 -2.01 18.10
C GLY A 36 8.41 -2.87 16.97
N TYR A 37 9.50 -2.44 16.33
CA TYR A 37 10.19 -3.17 15.26
C TYR A 37 11.56 -3.70 15.66
N ASP A 38 12.10 -3.27 16.80
CA ASP A 38 13.35 -3.80 17.30
C ASP A 38 13.15 -5.23 17.80
N LEU A 39 13.97 -6.15 17.27
CA LEU A 39 13.93 -7.55 17.62
C LEU A 39 14.88 -7.83 18.79
N PRO A 40 14.55 -8.79 19.68
CA PRO A 40 15.48 -9.29 20.67
C PRO A 40 16.76 -9.81 20.00
N PRO A 41 17.88 -9.93 20.73
CA PRO A 41 19.09 -10.51 20.18
C PRO A 41 18.84 -11.92 19.63
N LEU A 42 19.37 -12.20 18.44
CA LEU A 42 19.39 -13.55 17.87
C LEU A 42 20.57 -14.32 18.47
N ASN A 43 20.28 -15.46 19.09
CA ASN A 43 21.31 -16.33 19.68
C ASN A 43 21.55 -17.53 18.76
N VAL A 44 22.72 -17.61 18.15
CA VAL A 44 23.11 -18.74 17.29
C VAL A 44 24.03 -19.66 18.08
N ILE A 45 23.61 -20.88 18.31
CA ILE A 45 24.27 -21.90 19.09
C ILE A 45 24.78 -22.99 18.13
N GLU A 46 26.08 -23.16 18.08
CA GLU A 46 26.68 -24.19 17.24
C GLU A 46 26.94 -25.44 18.07
N GLU A 47 26.35 -26.54 17.65
CA GLU A 47 26.52 -27.84 18.29
C GLU A 47 27.33 -28.76 17.37
N TYR A 48 28.54 -29.07 17.80
CA TYR A 48 29.44 -29.99 17.08
C TYR A 48 29.35 -31.39 17.68
N VAL A 49 28.94 -32.33 16.86
CA VAL A 49 28.84 -33.76 17.23
C VAL A 49 30.05 -34.50 16.66
N GLN A 50 30.76 -35.21 17.51
CA GLN A 50 31.84 -36.08 17.07
C GLN A 50 31.25 -37.35 16.44
N THR A 51 31.72 -37.69 15.26
CA THR A 51 31.32 -38.93 14.58
C THR A 51 32.32 -40.02 14.89
N ASP A 52 31.83 -41.26 15.05
CA ASP A 52 32.71 -42.39 15.25
C ASP A 52 33.65 -42.57 14.06
N LYS A 53 34.91 -42.92 14.34
CA LYS A 53 35.92 -43.19 13.31
C LYS A 53 35.45 -44.30 12.40
N ARG A 54 35.27 -44.01 11.14
CA ARG A 54 34.95 -45.01 10.14
C ARG A 54 36.20 -45.80 9.80
N ASP A 55 36.01 -47.10 9.70
CA ASP A 55 37.08 -48.05 9.43
C ASP A 55 37.44 -48.08 7.91
N ASN A 56 37.87 -46.89 7.39
CA ASN A 56 38.34 -46.72 6.02
C ASN A 56 39.87 -46.71 5.89
N GLY A 57 40.58 -47.06 6.97
CA GLY A 57 42.04 -47.11 7.00
C GLY A 57 42.72 -45.72 7.03
N MET A 58 41.96 -44.62 7.19
CA MET A 58 42.51 -43.27 7.32
C MET A 58 42.60 -42.84 8.78
N LEU A 59 43.63 -42.01 9.09
CA LEU A 59 43.86 -41.49 10.43
C LEU A 59 42.83 -40.45 10.87
N PHE A 60 42.17 -39.79 9.89
CA PHE A 60 41.17 -38.74 10.08
C PHE A 60 39.95 -39.05 9.20
N ASN A 61 38.77 -38.59 9.62
CA ASN A 61 37.58 -38.65 8.80
C ASN A 61 37.69 -37.72 7.57
N ASP A 62 37.25 -38.19 6.40
CA ASP A 62 37.18 -37.37 5.18
C ASP A 62 36.17 -36.23 5.35
N VAL A 63 36.59 -35.04 5.00
CA VAL A 63 35.69 -33.86 4.99
C VAL A 63 34.93 -33.81 3.69
N ALA A 64 33.61 -33.74 3.75
CA ALA A 64 32.75 -33.65 2.58
C ALA A 64 33.05 -32.37 1.74
N VAL A 65 33.47 -32.55 0.50
CA VAL A 65 33.91 -31.46 -0.40
C VAL A 65 32.85 -31.11 -1.43
N SER A 66 31.95 -32.05 -1.75
CA SER A 66 30.88 -31.88 -2.74
C SER A 66 29.49 -32.04 -2.12
N ALA A 67 28.45 -31.50 -2.80
CA ALA A 67 27.07 -31.66 -2.38
C ALA A 67 26.62 -33.13 -2.29
N THR A 68 27.15 -33.99 -3.15
CA THR A 68 26.84 -35.43 -3.15
C THR A 68 27.46 -36.12 -1.94
N GLU A 69 28.69 -35.80 -1.60
CA GLU A 69 29.39 -36.30 -0.41
C GLU A 69 28.70 -35.81 0.86
N TYR A 70 28.29 -34.57 0.89
CA TYR A 70 27.53 -33.98 1.99
C TYR A 70 26.21 -34.74 2.26
N HIS A 71 25.42 -35.07 1.24
CA HIS A 71 24.21 -35.86 1.41
C HIS A 71 24.48 -37.31 1.88
N LYS A 72 25.60 -37.89 1.49
CA LYS A 72 26.04 -39.19 2.05
C LYS A 72 26.40 -39.05 3.52
N GLU A 73 27.10 -37.98 3.85
CA GLU A 73 27.52 -37.68 5.22
C GLU A 73 26.34 -37.42 6.15
N LEU A 74 25.33 -36.66 5.69
CA LEU A 74 24.10 -36.44 6.43
C LEU A 74 23.37 -37.76 6.78
N ARG A 75 23.35 -38.73 5.86
CA ARG A 75 22.75 -40.02 6.10
C ARG A 75 23.59 -40.90 7.02
N ALA A 76 24.91 -40.85 6.88
CA ALA A 76 25.82 -41.67 7.66
C ALA A 76 25.91 -41.22 9.13
N THR A 77 25.50 -39.94 9.44
CA THR A 77 25.59 -39.34 10.77
C THR A 77 24.24 -39.04 11.38
N ILE A 78 23.18 -39.74 10.91
CA ILE A 78 21.80 -39.54 11.38
C ILE A 78 21.70 -39.75 12.89
N SER A 79 22.21 -40.89 13.41
CA SER A 79 22.09 -41.23 14.83
C SER A 79 22.74 -40.18 15.70
N GLU A 80 24.01 -39.87 15.47
CA GLU A 80 24.80 -38.98 16.31
C GLU A 80 24.21 -37.55 16.35
N ARG A 81 23.80 -37.03 15.19
CA ARG A 81 23.20 -35.68 15.10
C ARG A 81 21.83 -35.63 15.76
N LEU A 82 20.98 -36.63 15.47
CA LEU A 82 19.59 -36.57 15.92
C LEU A 82 19.41 -36.98 17.38
N ASP A 83 20.31 -37.80 17.93
CA ASP A 83 20.37 -38.04 19.38
C ASP A 83 20.68 -36.72 20.14
N ARG A 84 21.59 -35.89 19.60
CA ARG A 84 21.85 -34.57 20.17
C ARG A 84 20.63 -33.63 20.05
N VAL A 85 19.94 -33.64 18.92
CA VAL A 85 18.69 -32.90 18.75
C VAL A 85 17.65 -33.33 19.78
N ALA A 86 17.45 -34.64 19.94
CA ALA A 86 16.50 -35.18 20.91
C ALA A 86 16.88 -34.82 22.36
N GLU A 87 18.17 -34.86 22.70
CA GLU A 87 18.67 -34.47 24.00
C GLU A 87 18.35 -32.99 24.32
N ILE A 88 18.59 -32.06 23.37
CA ILE A 88 18.27 -30.64 23.53
C ILE A 88 16.77 -30.45 23.79
N ILE A 89 15.92 -31.11 23.00
CA ILE A 89 14.46 -30.95 23.06
C ILE A 89 13.89 -31.58 24.32
N ASN A 90 14.33 -32.78 24.69
CA ASN A 90 13.82 -33.49 25.85
C ASN A 90 14.25 -32.89 27.20
N ASN A 91 15.34 -32.11 27.20
CA ASN A 91 15.81 -31.36 28.37
C ASN A 91 15.10 -29.99 28.56
N SER A 92 14.14 -29.62 27.67
CA SER A 92 13.36 -28.38 27.75
C SER A 92 11.86 -28.65 27.63
N SER A 93 11.08 -27.80 28.25
CA SER A 93 9.61 -27.76 28.08
C SER A 93 9.16 -26.78 26.99
N ASP A 94 10.08 -26.05 26.38
CA ASP A 94 9.78 -25.03 25.39
C ASP A 94 9.32 -25.62 24.04
N SER A 95 8.74 -24.76 23.21
CA SER A 95 8.39 -25.13 21.83
C SER A 95 9.60 -25.12 20.92
N PHE A 96 9.68 -26.07 19.99
CA PHE A 96 10.76 -26.22 19.03
C PHE A 96 10.26 -26.43 17.61
N ILE A 97 10.93 -25.80 16.66
CA ILE A 97 10.86 -26.17 15.23
C ILE A 97 12.14 -26.88 14.86
N VAL A 98 12.02 -28.08 14.30
CA VAL A 98 13.14 -28.89 13.84
C VAL A 98 13.15 -28.95 12.33
N TRP A 99 14.17 -28.38 11.71
CA TRP A 99 14.37 -28.40 10.27
C TRP A 99 15.22 -29.59 9.86
N ILE A 100 14.64 -30.48 9.06
CA ILE A 100 15.26 -31.71 8.57
C ILE A 100 15.53 -31.66 7.05
N GLY A 101 16.52 -32.43 6.59
CA GLY A 101 16.86 -32.58 5.18
C GLY A 101 16.17 -33.77 4.52
N HIS A 102 16.10 -34.90 5.22
CA HIS A 102 15.58 -36.19 4.72
C HIS A 102 14.40 -36.71 5.55
N ASP A 103 13.48 -37.48 4.93
CA ASP A 103 12.31 -38.03 5.64
C ASP A 103 12.70 -39.05 6.71
N GLU A 104 13.83 -39.74 6.52
CA GLU A 104 14.41 -40.69 7.47
C GLU A 104 14.75 -40.02 8.81
N GLU A 105 15.20 -38.77 8.78
CA GLU A 105 15.51 -37.96 9.97
C GLU A 105 14.25 -37.67 10.79
N GLY A 106 13.15 -37.33 10.13
CA GLY A 106 11.87 -37.07 10.81
C GLY A 106 11.32 -38.33 11.48
N GLN A 107 11.44 -39.50 10.81
CA GLN A 107 11.02 -40.75 11.40
C GLN A 107 11.88 -41.13 12.62
N TYR A 108 13.20 -40.91 12.55
CA TYR A 108 14.11 -41.16 13.67
C TYR A 108 13.75 -40.26 14.88
N LEU A 109 13.57 -38.97 14.68
CA LEU A 109 13.23 -38.04 15.73
C LEU A 109 11.88 -38.33 16.41
N ARG A 110 10.87 -38.74 15.66
CA ARG A 110 9.57 -39.10 16.26
C ARG A 110 9.65 -40.28 17.23
N ASN A 111 10.62 -41.18 17.04
CA ASN A 111 10.84 -42.29 17.98
C ASN A 111 11.48 -41.80 19.29
N LEU A 112 12.26 -40.70 19.22
CA LEU A 112 12.98 -40.13 20.38
C LEU A 112 12.20 -39.00 21.07
N ILE A 113 11.24 -38.38 20.36
CA ILE A 113 10.46 -37.25 20.85
C ILE A 113 8.97 -37.58 20.63
N PRO A 114 8.33 -38.24 21.59
CA PRO A 114 6.97 -38.77 21.41
C PRO A 114 5.87 -37.72 21.17
N ASP A 115 6.07 -36.49 21.65
CA ASP A 115 5.15 -35.36 21.51
C ASP A 115 5.42 -34.51 20.24
N ALA A 116 6.33 -34.95 19.37
CA ALA A 116 6.62 -34.26 18.12
C ALA A 116 5.63 -34.62 17.00
N VAL A 117 5.20 -33.61 16.26
CA VAL A 117 4.39 -33.75 15.05
C VAL A 117 5.27 -33.51 13.83
N GLU A 118 5.34 -34.50 12.95
CA GLU A 118 6.07 -34.38 11.68
C GLU A 118 5.10 -34.04 10.55
N VAL A 119 5.47 -33.01 9.73
CA VAL A 119 4.76 -32.63 8.52
C VAL A 119 5.64 -32.88 7.30
N LYS A 120 5.22 -33.82 6.44
CA LYS A 120 5.97 -34.27 5.24
C LYS A 120 5.44 -33.68 3.93
N GLY A 121 6.29 -33.67 2.92
CA GLY A 121 5.91 -33.31 1.55
C GLY A 121 4.81 -34.20 0.96
N SER A 122 4.78 -35.51 1.31
CA SER A 122 3.80 -36.51 0.87
C SER A 122 2.44 -36.42 1.56
N ASP A 123 2.31 -35.71 2.70
CA ASP A 123 1.05 -35.61 3.43
C ASP A 123 0.00 -34.87 2.60
N ASN A 124 -1.28 -35.18 2.83
CA ASN A 124 -2.37 -34.49 2.16
C ASN A 124 -2.45 -33.00 2.58
N LYS A 125 -3.07 -32.17 1.74
CA LYS A 125 -3.15 -30.72 1.97
C LYS A 125 -3.89 -30.35 3.27
N GLY A 126 -4.91 -31.12 3.67
CA GLY A 126 -5.67 -30.90 4.91
C GLY A 126 -4.79 -31.08 6.13
N PHE A 127 -4.10 -32.22 6.23
CA PHE A 127 -3.18 -32.53 7.33
C PHE A 127 -2.05 -31.48 7.46
N LYS A 128 -1.44 -31.10 6.32
CA LYS A 128 -0.41 -30.03 6.32
C LYS A 128 -0.94 -28.74 6.89
N LYS A 129 -2.09 -28.29 6.38
CA LYS A 129 -2.70 -27.02 6.82
C LYS A 129 -3.04 -27.06 8.29
N GLU A 130 -3.67 -28.12 8.76
CA GLU A 130 -4.09 -28.29 10.15
C GLU A 130 -2.89 -28.25 11.11
N ASN A 131 -1.86 -29.07 10.87
CA ASN A 131 -0.71 -29.15 11.76
C ASN A 131 0.22 -27.92 11.69
N LEU A 132 0.41 -27.33 10.50
CA LEU A 132 1.23 -26.10 10.40
C LEU A 132 0.54 -24.92 11.07
N LEU A 133 -0.78 -24.79 10.98
CA LEU A 133 -1.53 -23.77 11.71
C LEU A 133 -1.64 -24.11 13.21
N GLY A 134 -1.87 -25.38 13.56
CA GLY A 134 -1.92 -25.84 14.94
C GLY A 134 -0.66 -25.52 15.72
N PHE A 135 0.54 -25.73 15.12
CA PHE A 135 1.78 -25.31 15.75
C PHE A 135 1.85 -23.81 15.98
N GLY A 136 1.40 -23.01 15.00
CA GLY A 136 1.32 -21.55 15.15
C GLY A 136 0.37 -21.10 16.27
N ASN A 137 -0.67 -21.89 16.55
CA ASN A 137 -1.62 -21.67 17.65
C ASN A 137 -1.13 -22.21 19.02
N GLY A 138 -0.04 -23.00 19.03
CA GLY A 138 0.47 -23.64 20.25
C GLY A 138 -0.20 -24.96 20.62
N ASP A 139 -0.87 -25.63 19.68
CA ASP A 139 -1.60 -26.89 19.92
C ASP A 139 -0.67 -28.05 20.29
N PHE A 140 0.59 -27.97 19.90
CA PHE A 140 1.64 -28.93 20.27
C PHE A 140 3.03 -28.28 20.30
N ARG A 141 3.97 -28.90 21.00
CA ARG A 141 5.25 -28.30 21.38
C ARG A 141 6.34 -28.41 20.32
N VAL A 142 6.42 -29.51 19.58
CA VAL A 142 7.53 -29.77 18.65
C VAL A 142 7.03 -30.04 17.24
N LEU A 143 7.45 -29.18 16.30
CA LEU A 143 7.18 -29.34 14.86
C LEU A 143 8.45 -29.83 14.17
N ILE A 144 8.37 -30.98 13.48
CA ILE A 144 9.43 -31.50 12.61
C ILE A 144 8.99 -31.33 11.16
N THR A 145 9.77 -30.61 10.35
CA THR A 145 9.42 -30.41 8.93
C THR A 145 10.63 -30.01 8.10
N LYS A 146 10.48 -30.01 6.77
CA LYS A 146 11.52 -29.52 5.85
C LYS A 146 11.32 -28.04 5.55
N LEU A 147 12.41 -27.30 5.35
CA LEU A 147 12.39 -25.89 4.98
C LEU A 147 11.47 -25.60 3.80
N LYS A 148 11.51 -26.44 2.75
CA LYS A 148 10.66 -26.30 1.55
C LYS A 148 9.15 -26.36 1.81
N ILE A 149 8.73 -26.94 2.93
CA ILE A 149 7.30 -27.09 3.29
C ILE A 149 6.80 -25.87 4.06
N ALA A 150 7.59 -25.38 5.00
CA ALA A 150 7.16 -24.38 5.97
C ALA A 150 7.89 -23.02 5.85
N GLN A 151 8.76 -22.86 4.85
CA GLN A 151 9.53 -21.61 4.68
C GLN A 151 8.71 -20.43 4.15
N PHE A 152 7.50 -20.63 3.58
CA PHE A 152 6.70 -19.57 2.99
C PHE A 152 5.40 -19.33 3.76
N GLY A 153 5.10 -18.07 4.05
CA GLY A 153 3.78 -17.59 4.48
C GLY A 153 3.35 -17.88 5.92
N LEU A 154 4.12 -18.64 6.71
CA LEU A 154 3.76 -19.01 8.08
C LEU A 154 4.45 -18.10 9.11
N ASN A 155 3.79 -17.92 10.25
CA ASN A 155 4.27 -17.12 11.38
C ASN A 155 4.33 -18.01 12.63
N TYR A 156 5.50 -18.13 13.24
CA TYR A 156 5.76 -18.95 14.42
C TYR A 156 6.40 -18.14 15.54
N GLN A 157 5.89 -16.96 15.83
CA GLN A 157 6.35 -16.12 16.94
C GLN A 157 6.13 -16.74 18.32
N ASN A 158 5.20 -17.70 18.40
CA ASN A 158 4.97 -18.52 19.60
C ASN A 158 6.13 -19.47 19.92
N CYS A 159 7.09 -19.64 19.01
CA CYS A 159 8.23 -20.51 19.17
C CYS A 159 9.53 -19.72 19.01
N HIS A 160 10.35 -19.69 20.04
CA HIS A 160 11.64 -19.00 20.06
C HIS A 160 12.85 -19.92 19.92
N ASN A 161 12.65 -21.24 19.78
CA ASN A 161 13.75 -22.19 19.58
C ASN A 161 13.62 -22.89 18.24
N GLN A 162 14.66 -22.84 17.42
CA GLN A 162 14.75 -23.56 16.15
C GLN A 162 16.01 -24.41 16.10
N ILE A 163 15.90 -25.63 15.62
CA ILE A 163 17.02 -26.55 15.43
C ILE A 163 17.14 -26.90 13.95
N PHE A 164 18.28 -26.58 13.36
CA PHE A 164 18.64 -27.05 12.03
C PHE A 164 19.43 -28.37 12.18
N ALA A 165 18.69 -29.47 12.18
CA ALA A 165 19.25 -30.83 12.29
C ALA A 165 20.10 -31.19 11.06
N SER A 166 19.79 -30.58 9.91
CA SER A 166 20.56 -30.67 8.68
C SER A 166 20.71 -29.26 8.08
N LEU A 167 21.94 -28.80 7.97
CA LEU A 167 22.25 -27.53 7.26
C LEU A 167 22.17 -27.78 5.76
N ASP A 168 21.59 -26.86 5.03
CA ASP A 168 21.63 -26.83 3.56
C ASP A 168 22.74 -25.86 3.10
N PHE A 169 23.26 -26.08 1.90
CA PHE A 169 24.13 -25.11 1.22
C PHE A 169 23.43 -23.78 0.88
N SER A 170 22.10 -23.76 0.97
CA SER A 170 21.27 -22.57 0.73
C SER A 170 21.14 -21.73 1.99
N PHE A 171 21.96 -20.69 2.08
CA PHE A 171 21.81 -19.67 3.12
C PHE A 171 20.42 -19.03 3.07
N GLU A 172 19.87 -18.78 1.88
CA GLU A 172 18.54 -18.18 1.70
C GLU A 172 17.44 -19.03 2.36
N ALA A 173 17.44 -20.35 2.14
CA ALA A 173 16.45 -21.24 2.73
C ALA A 173 16.53 -21.23 4.27
N THR A 174 17.73 -21.29 4.83
CA THR A 174 17.97 -21.22 6.27
C THR A 174 17.53 -19.86 6.84
N TYR A 175 17.88 -18.77 6.18
CA TYR A 175 17.45 -17.43 6.56
C TYR A 175 15.91 -17.29 6.56
N GLN A 176 15.22 -17.80 5.54
CA GLN A 176 13.76 -17.83 5.48
C GLN A 176 13.16 -18.68 6.61
N GLY A 177 13.80 -19.78 6.99
CA GLY A 177 13.40 -20.59 8.15
C GLY A 177 13.53 -19.81 9.46
N ILE A 178 14.66 -19.18 9.71
CA ILE A 178 14.91 -18.35 10.90
C ILE A 178 13.85 -17.25 11.02
N ARG A 179 13.50 -16.60 9.91
CA ARG A 179 12.47 -15.53 9.85
C ARG A 179 11.05 -16.00 10.15
N ARG A 180 10.79 -17.31 10.38
CA ARG A 180 9.49 -17.78 10.86
C ARG A 180 9.25 -17.41 12.33
N SER A 181 10.27 -17.44 13.17
CA SER A 181 10.22 -17.05 14.58
C SER A 181 10.86 -15.68 14.82
N TYR A 182 12.00 -15.40 14.18
CA TYR A 182 12.75 -14.13 14.31
C TYR A 182 12.20 -13.09 13.36
N ARG A 183 11.10 -12.49 13.76
CA ARG A 183 10.43 -11.48 12.97
C ARG A 183 9.73 -10.47 13.88
N PHE A 184 9.34 -9.37 13.28
CA PHE A 184 8.60 -8.28 13.88
C PHE A 184 7.45 -8.79 14.79
N GLY A 185 7.42 -8.29 16.02
CA GLY A 185 6.49 -8.73 17.07
C GLY A 185 7.00 -9.88 17.96
N GLN A 186 8.22 -10.40 17.73
CA GLN A 186 8.86 -11.33 18.65
C GLN A 186 9.40 -10.59 19.88
N THR A 187 9.03 -11.09 21.07
CA THR A 187 9.41 -10.50 22.36
C THR A 187 10.47 -11.31 23.10
N GLU A 188 10.60 -12.60 22.74
CA GLU A 188 11.53 -13.51 23.38
C GLU A 188 12.83 -13.62 22.56
N GLN A 189 13.95 -13.91 23.24
CA GLN A 189 15.21 -14.19 22.58
C GLN A 189 15.10 -15.46 21.73
N VAL A 190 15.38 -15.34 20.43
CA VAL A 190 15.31 -16.51 19.54
C VAL A 190 16.64 -17.25 19.54
N ASN A 191 16.59 -18.55 19.83
CA ASN A 191 17.72 -19.45 19.83
C ASN A 191 17.71 -20.31 18.57
N ILE A 192 18.81 -20.30 17.83
CA ILE A 192 19.00 -21.09 16.61
C ILE A 192 20.14 -22.09 16.86
N TYR A 193 19.78 -23.35 16.94
CA TYR A 193 20.76 -24.44 17.09
C TYR A 193 21.13 -24.95 15.70
N LEU A 194 22.43 -24.91 15.39
CA LEU A 194 23.00 -25.43 14.16
C LEU A 194 23.76 -26.70 14.46
N ILE A 195 23.22 -27.85 14.08
CA ILE A 195 23.86 -29.15 14.36
C ILE A 195 24.78 -29.51 13.19
N ALA A 196 26.06 -29.66 13.51
CA ALA A 196 27.09 -30.04 12.55
C ALA A 196 27.96 -31.16 13.10
N THR A 197 28.58 -31.91 12.21
CA THR A 197 29.60 -32.88 12.55
C THR A 197 30.99 -32.34 12.23
N ASP A 198 32.02 -32.95 12.81
CA ASP A 198 33.41 -32.63 12.52
C ASP A 198 33.79 -32.80 11.03
N THR A 199 33.02 -33.61 10.27
CA THR A 199 33.18 -33.83 8.84
C THR A 199 32.51 -32.80 7.95
N MET A 200 31.71 -31.90 8.51
CA MET A 200 30.89 -30.90 7.77
C MET A 200 31.47 -29.48 7.79
N GLN A 201 32.72 -29.27 8.17
CA GLN A 201 33.34 -27.95 8.35
C GLN A 201 33.29 -27.08 7.07
N ASN A 202 33.46 -27.65 5.88
CA ASN A 202 33.41 -26.90 4.62
C ASN A 202 32.03 -26.33 4.31
N VAL A 203 30.96 -27.03 4.66
CA VAL A 203 29.56 -26.55 4.48
C VAL A 203 29.32 -25.36 5.39
N ARG A 204 29.81 -25.45 6.64
CA ARG A 204 29.74 -24.37 7.60
C ARG A 204 30.45 -23.11 7.12
N LYS A 205 31.71 -23.27 6.69
CA LYS A 205 32.50 -22.16 6.15
C LYS A 205 31.81 -21.48 4.97
N SER A 206 31.25 -22.25 4.04
CA SER A 206 30.48 -21.72 2.91
C SER A 206 29.21 -20.98 3.35
N PHE A 207 28.55 -21.46 4.41
CA PHE A 207 27.40 -20.79 5.00
C PHE A 207 27.78 -19.44 5.60
N ASP A 208 28.85 -19.37 6.39
CA ASP A 208 29.34 -18.14 7.02
C ASP A 208 29.78 -17.10 5.99
N GLU A 209 30.46 -17.53 4.92
CA GLU A 209 30.82 -16.66 3.81
C GLU A 209 29.61 -16.05 3.12
N LYS A 210 28.55 -16.83 2.89
CA LYS A 210 27.29 -16.35 2.30
C LYS A 210 26.53 -15.43 3.25
N GLN A 211 26.49 -15.75 4.54
CA GLN A 211 25.89 -14.89 5.57
C GLN A 211 26.58 -13.53 5.64
N ASN A 212 27.91 -13.52 5.68
CA ASN A 212 28.68 -12.29 5.69
C ASN A 212 28.49 -11.46 4.41
N ALA A 213 28.46 -12.12 3.24
CA ALA A 213 28.18 -11.46 1.97
C ALA A 213 26.78 -10.82 1.96
N PHE A 214 25.78 -11.52 2.49
CA PHE A 214 24.40 -11.00 2.61
C PHE A 214 24.34 -9.78 3.55
N LEU A 215 24.97 -9.84 4.71
CA LEU A 215 24.99 -8.72 5.67
C LEU A 215 25.69 -7.48 5.08
N ILE A 216 26.81 -7.68 4.36
CA ILE A 216 27.50 -6.60 3.65
C ILE A 216 26.61 -6.00 2.57
N MET A 217 25.92 -6.83 1.78
CA MET A 217 24.99 -6.41 0.76
C MET A 217 23.84 -5.60 1.37
N GLN A 218 23.21 -6.11 2.42
CA GLN A 218 22.10 -5.44 3.13
C GLN A 218 22.54 -4.06 3.63
N LYS A 219 23.68 -3.98 4.32
CA LYS A 219 24.23 -2.72 4.83
C LYS A 219 24.51 -1.73 3.69
N SER A 220 25.20 -2.18 2.64
CA SER A 220 25.55 -1.33 1.50
C SER A 220 24.32 -0.81 0.77
N MET A 221 23.28 -1.64 0.64
CA MET A 221 22.02 -1.27 0.01
C MET A 221 21.22 -0.28 0.86
N THR A 222 21.12 -0.50 2.18
CA THR A 222 20.46 0.44 3.11
C THR A 222 21.18 1.80 3.13
N GLU A 223 22.51 1.81 3.16
CA GLU A 223 23.30 3.05 3.08
C GLU A 223 23.08 3.79 1.74
N ALA A 224 23.06 3.08 0.62
CA ALA A 224 22.80 3.65 -0.69
C ALA A 224 21.37 4.23 -0.79
N MET A 225 20.38 3.49 -0.28
CA MET A 225 19.00 3.97 -0.17
C MET A 225 18.91 5.26 0.65
N ASN A 226 19.54 5.30 1.83
CA ASN A 226 19.52 6.49 2.68
C ASN A 226 20.16 7.69 1.99
N ARG A 227 21.25 7.50 1.23
CA ARG A 227 21.82 8.57 0.40
C ARG A 227 20.83 9.04 -0.66
N ASN A 228 20.19 8.13 -1.38
CA ASN A 228 19.23 8.44 -2.42
C ASN A 228 17.95 9.07 -1.87
N ILE A 229 17.43 8.59 -0.74
CA ILE A 229 16.26 9.16 -0.05
C ILE A 229 16.59 10.57 0.43
N ASN A 230 17.73 10.77 1.10
CA ASN A 230 18.16 12.08 1.56
C ASN A 230 18.43 13.04 0.40
N HIS A 231 18.98 12.54 -0.71
CA HIS A 231 19.15 13.33 -1.94
C HIS A 231 17.80 13.71 -2.54
N LYS A 232 16.86 12.78 -2.66
CA LYS A 232 15.47 13.05 -3.11
C LYS A 232 14.72 13.97 -2.15
N ILE A 233 14.86 13.81 -0.83
CA ILE A 233 14.26 14.72 0.16
C ILE A 233 14.88 16.13 0.06
N ASN A 234 16.17 16.24 -0.13
CA ASN A 234 16.84 17.52 -0.33
C ASN A 234 16.48 18.15 -1.68
N LEU A 235 16.37 17.37 -2.75
CA LEU A 235 15.82 17.82 -4.02
C LEU A 235 14.35 18.22 -3.88
N ARG A 236 13.53 17.46 -3.13
CA ARG A 236 12.14 17.82 -2.82
C ARG A 236 12.03 19.09 -1.97
N LYS A 237 12.96 19.35 -1.04
CA LYS A 237 13.05 20.63 -0.33
C LYS A 237 13.51 21.78 -1.23
N MET A 238 14.22 21.50 -2.33
CA MET A 238 14.63 22.50 -3.34
C MET A 238 13.61 22.63 -4.48
N GLU A 239 12.86 21.60 -4.81
CA GLU A 239 11.64 21.67 -5.62
C GLU A 239 10.47 22.03 -4.69
N VAL A 240 10.49 23.23 -4.12
CA VAL A 240 9.25 23.89 -3.72
C VAL A 240 8.49 24.04 -5.02
N ASP A 241 7.57 23.16 -5.19
CA ASP A 241 6.66 23.02 -6.28
C ASP A 241 6.17 24.40 -6.68
N LYS A 242 5.92 24.59 -7.95
CA LYS A 242 5.42 25.86 -8.46
C LYS A 242 4.17 26.21 -7.66
N ILE A 243 4.18 27.39 -7.05
CA ILE A 243 3.06 27.93 -6.31
C ILE A 243 2.49 29.08 -7.13
N TYR A 244 1.19 29.08 -7.35
CA TYR A 244 0.47 30.26 -7.79
C TYR A 244 -0.42 30.74 -6.64
N LYS A 245 -0.13 31.92 -6.13
CA LYS A 245 -0.87 32.57 -5.04
C LYS A 245 -1.34 33.96 -5.47
N SER A 246 -2.59 34.24 -5.18
CA SER A 246 -3.22 35.52 -5.40
C SER A 246 -4.08 35.91 -4.19
N ASP A 247 -4.78 37.03 -4.25
CA ASP A 247 -5.78 37.42 -3.22
C ASP A 247 -7.00 36.47 -3.19
N TYR A 248 -7.14 35.59 -4.19
CA TYR A 248 -8.32 34.74 -4.40
C TYR A 248 -8.04 33.26 -4.31
N CYS A 249 -6.79 32.84 -4.44
CA CYS A 249 -6.44 31.41 -4.36
C CYS A 249 -4.97 31.17 -4.01
N ASP A 250 -4.71 29.93 -3.53
CA ASP A 250 -3.38 29.36 -3.31
C ASP A 250 -3.37 27.95 -3.91
N ILE A 251 -2.82 27.80 -5.12
CA ILE A 251 -2.71 26.50 -5.78
C ILE A 251 -1.24 26.08 -5.87
N ARG A 252 -0.99 24.79 -5.62
CA ARG A 252 0.37 24.26 -5.47
C ARG A 252 0.56 23.00 -6.29
N LEU A 253 1.72 22.92 -6.95
CA LEU A 253 2.15 21.71 -7.66
C LEU A 253 2.82 20.75 -6.68
N GLY A 254 2.34 19.54 -6.51
CA GLY A 254 2.93 18.50 -5.68
C GLY A 254 1.93 17.47 -5.16
N ASP A 255 2.41 16.56 -4.33
CA ASP A 255 1.59 15.52 -3.71
C ASP A 255 0.62 16.11 -2.67
N CYS A 256 -0.67 15.85 -2.85
CA CYS A 256 -1.72 16.34 -1.99
C CYS A 256 -1.59 15.90 -0.53
N VAL A 257 -1.08 14.69 -0.26
CA VAL A 257 -0.88 14.17 1.11
C VAL A 257 0.21 14.94 1.84
N GLN A 258 1.23 15.41 1.12
CA GLN A 258 2.31 16.24 1.69
C GLN A 258 1.89 17.71 1.80
N LEU A 259 1.26 18.24 0.75
CA LEU A 259 0.91 19.67 0.70
C LEU A 259 -0.18 20.05 1.70
N ILE A 260 -1.13 19.15 1.98
CA ILE A 260 -2.20 19.41 2.96
C ILE A 260 -1.67 19.55 4.39
N GLN A 261 -0.53 18.94 4.72
CA GLN A 261 0.11 19.07 6.03
C GLN A 261 0.53 20.52 6.34
N ASN A 262 0.74 21.34 5.30
CA ASN A 262 1.07 22.75 5.44
C ASN A 262 -0.17 23.67 5.56
N ILE A 263 -1.38 23.09 5.56
CA ILE A 263 -2.62 23.83 5.81
C ILE A 263 -2.89 23.82 7.31
N PRO A 264 -3.19 24.96 7.92
CA PRO A 264 -3.48 25.05 9.35
C PRO A 264 -4.70 24.19 9.74
N ASP A 265 -4.71 23.73 11.00
CA ASP A 265 -5.85 23.06 11.59
C ASP A 265 -7.08 23.98 11.54
N GLU A 266 -8.25 23.41 11.32
CA GLU A 266 -9.53 24.13 11.37
C GLU A 266 -9.52 25.47 10.60
N SER A 267 -9.02 25.44 9.35
CA SER A 267 -8.89 26.63 8.49
C SER A 267 -9.70 26.55 7.19
N VAL A 268 -10.32 25.41 6.91
CA VAL A 268 -11.06 25.14 5.68
C VAL A 268 -12.56 25.06 5.96
N GLY A 269 -13.33 25.91 5.29
CA GLY A 269 -14.78 25.96 5.46
C GLY A 269 -15.55 24.90 4.67
N PHE A 270 -15.03 24.51 3.50
CA PHE A 270 -15.65 23.50 2.64
C PHE A 270 -14.58 22.79 1.81
N SER A 271 -14.82 21.52 1.48
CA SER A 271 -13.99 20.79 0.52
C SER A 271 -14.87 20.09 -0.50
N ILE A 272 -14.48 20.17 -1.78
CA ILE A 272 -15.15 19.46 -2.88
C ILE A 272 -14.13 18.95 -3.86
N PHE A 273 -14.27 17.68 -4.27
CA PHE A 273 -13.36 17.06 -5.24
C PHE A 273 -13.89 15.73 -5.81
N SER A 274 -13.28 15.30 -6.92
CA SER A 274 -13.37 13.93 -7.44
C SER A 274 -12.04 13.23 -7.19
N PRO A 275 -11.98 12.14 -6.39
CA PRO A 275 -10.75 11.37 -6.25
C PRO A 275 -10.42 10.64 -7.55
N PRO A 276 -9.14 10.31 -7.81
CA PRO A 276 -8.79 9.41 -8.91
C PRO A 276 -9.46 8.04 -8.71
N PHE A 277 -9.86 7.41 -9.81
CA PHE A 277 -10.58 6.14 -9.80
C PHE A 277 -9.64 4.91 -9.71
N ALA A 278 -8.61 4.97 -8.86
CA ALA A 278 -7.62 3.91 -8.67
C ALA A 278 -7.09 3.34 -10.01
N GLU A 279 -7.17 2.03 -10.22
CA GLU A 279 -6.67 1.33 -11.43
C GLU A 279 -7.35 1.73 -12.76
N LEU A 280 -8.37 2.57 -12.74
CA LEU A 280 -9.14 2.85 -13.97
C LEU A 280 -8.38 3.79 -14.90
N TYR A 281 -7.62 4.75 -14.37
CA TYR A 281 -6.87 5.74 -15.13
C TYR A 281 -5.54 6.06 -14.47
N THR A 282 -4.46 6.07 -15.25
CA THR A 282 -3.15 6.60 -14.87
C THR A 282 -3.10 8.08 -15.20
N TYR A 283 -2.94 8.94 -14.19
CA TYR A 283 -2.97 10.40 -14.38
C TYR A 283 -1.58 11.00 -14.60
N SER A 284 -0.53 10.38 -14.05
CA SER A 284 0.86 10.80 -14.23
C SER A 284 1.84 9.63 -14.09
N ASP A 285 3.11 9.83 -14.50
CA ASP A 285 4.19 8.84 -14.34
C ASP A 285 4.85 8.91 -12.94
N LYS A 286 4.32 9.72 -12.02
CA LYS A 286 4.88 9.89 -10.68
C LYS A 286 4.44 8.76 -9.75
N LEU A 287 5.36 8.32 -8.89
CA LEU A 287 5.10 7.26 -7.89
C LEU A 287 4.05 7.68 -6.84
N GLU A 288 3.90 8.97 -6.61
CA GLU A 288 2.96 9.59 -5.67
C GLU A 288 1.54 9.66 -6.22
N ASP A 289 1.33 9.34 -7.50
CA ASP A 289 0.01 9.33 -8.10
C ASP A 289 -0.81 8.14 -7.59
N MET A 290 -1.84 8.43 -6.80
CA MET A 290 -2.76 7.42 -6.28
C MET A 290 -3.46 6.63 -7.39
N GLY A 291 -3.59 7.19 -8.60
CA GLY A 291 -4.10 6.49 -9.79
C GLY A 291 -3.19 5.38 -10.30
N ASN A 292 -1.91 5.33 -9.85
CA ASN A 292 -0.94 4.28 -10.19
C ASN A 292 -0.93 3.12 -9.19
N SER A 293 -1.82 3.09 -8.20
CA SER A 293 -1.92 2.00 -7.22
C SER A 293 -2.18 0.66 -7.90
N LYS A 294 -1.49 -0.38 -7.45
CA LYS A 294 -1.61 -1.75 -8.02
C LYS A 294 -2.99 -2.34 -7.83
N ASP A 295 -3.65 -1.99 -6.73
CA ASP A 295 -4.99 -2.45 -6.38
C ASP A 295 -5.72 -1.41 -5.52
N TYR A 296 -7.00 -1.65 -5.30
CA TYR A 296 -7.86 -0.76 -4.50
C TYR A 296 -7.44 -0.69 -3.03
N LYS A 297 -6.80 -1.73 -2.49
CA LYS A 297 -6.32 -1.74 -1.11
C LYS A 297 -5.16 -0.76 -0.93
N GLU A 298 -4.24 -0.74 -1.87
CA GLU A 298 -3.12 0.20 -1.88
C GLU A 298 -3.63 1.64 -2.05
N PHE A 299 -4.55 1.87 -2.99
CA PHE A 299 -5.21 3.15 -3.17
C PHE A 299 -5.85 3.66 -1.89
N PHE A 300 -6.72 2.87 -1.25
CA PHE A 300 -7.41 3.30 -0.04
C PHE A 300 -6.48 3.43 1.17
N THR A 301 -5.36 2.73 1.20
CA THR A 301 -4.33 2.94 2.22
C THR A 301 -3.75 4.36 2.10
N ALA A 302 -3.37 4.80 0.92
CA ALA A 302 -2.90 6.17 0.67
C ALA A 302 -4.01 7.22 0.87
N PHE A 303 -5.21 6.94 0.37
CA PHE A 303 -6.37 7.83 0.48
C PHE A 303 -6.78 8.09 1.94
N LYS A 304 -6.70 7.10 2.82
CA LYS A 304 -7.01 7.27 4.26
C LYS A 304 -6.07 8.27 4.96
N PHE A 305 -4.81 8.40 4.54
CA PHE A 305 -3.93 9.45 5.05
C PHE A 305 -4.45 10.84 4.66
N LEU A 306 -4.85 11.03 3.40
CA LEU A 306 -5.44 12.29 2.95
C LEU A 306 -6.75 12.61 3.71
N VAL A 307 -7.62 11.62 3.90
CA VAL A 307 -8.91 11.80 4.61
C VAL A 307 -8.69 12.21 6.06
N LYS A 308 -7.67 11.66 6.73
CA LYS A 308 -7.30 12.06 8.09
C LYS A 308 -6.84 13.52 8.15
N GLU A 309 -6.04 13.97 7.19
CA GLU A 309 -5.61 15.35 7.09
C GLU A 309 -6.77 16.29 6.72
N LEU A 310 -7.68 15.87 5.85
CA LEU A 310 -8.93 16.61 5.60
C LEU A 310 -9.73 16.81 6.90
N TYR A 311 -9.84 15.77 7.73
CA TYR A 311 -10.51 15.89 9.03
C TYR A 311 -9.84 16.94 9.93
N ARG A 312 -8.50 17.02 9.94
CA ARG A 312 -7.73 17.99 10.71
C ARG A 312 -8.00 19.43 10.24
N VAL A 313 -7.91 19.69 8.94
CA VAL A 313 -7.95 21.04 8.38
C VAL A 313 -9.36 21.63 8.26
N MET A 314 -10.40 20.78 8.20
CA MET A 314 -11.78 21.26 8.15
C MET A 314 -12.21 21.93 9.47
N TRP A 315 -13.00 22.99 9.42
CA TRP A 315 -13.71 23.50 10.59
C TRP A 315 -14.68 22.46 11.13
N SER A 316 -14.86 22.43 12.46
CA SER A 316 -15.85 21.59 13.11
C SER A 316 -17.25 21.91 12.62
N GLY A 317 -18.07 20.88 12.39
CA GLY A 317 -19.43 21.02 11.86
C GLY A 317 -19.54 21.32 10.34
N ARG A 318 -18.44 21.43 9.60
CA ARG A 318 -18.43 21.76 8.17
C ARG A 318 -18.33 20.51 7.30
N ASN A 319 -18.64 20.68 6.02
CA ASN A 319 -18.87 19.59 5.07
C ASN A 319 -17.72 19.38 4.09
N VAL A 320 -17.55 18.11 3.71
CA VAL A 320 -16.75 17.66 2.57
C VAL A 320 -17.68 16.97 1.58
N ALA A 321 -17.62 17.35 0.32
CA ALA A 321 -18.40 16.76 -0.77
C ALA A 321 -17.48 16.01 -1.75
N ILE A 322 -17.79 14.75 -2.03
CA ILE A 322 -16.97 13.88 -2.87
C ILE A 322 -17.82 13.40 -4.04
N HIS A 323 -17.39 13.75 -5.24
CA HIS A 323 -18.00 13.25 -6.45
C HIS A 323 -17.34 11.92 -6.84
N CYS A 324 -18.14 10.87 -6.96
CA CYS A 324 -17.67 9.53 -7.34
C CYS A 324 -18.76 8.75 -8.09
N MET A 325 -18.40 7.56 -8.55
CA MET A 325 -19.33 6.57 -9.08
C MET A 325 -18.85 5.17 -8.73
N ASP A 326 -19.74 4.19 -8.74
CA ASP A 326 -19.35 2.79 -8.65
C ASP A 326 -18.70 2.32 -9.95
N LEU A 327 -17.71 1.45 -9.86
CA LEU A 327 -16.84 1.14 -10.99
C LEU A 327 -17.22 -0.17 -11.66
N PRO A 328 -17.34 -0.20 -13.01
CA PRO A 328 -17.66 -1.43 -13.72
C PRO A 328 -16.52 -2.44 -13.67
N ILE A 329 -16.83 -3.67 -13.28
CA ILE A 329 -15.92 -4.81 -13.32
C ILE A 329 -15.93 -5.42 -14.72
N GLN A 330 -14.74 -5.62 -15.28
CA GLN A 330 -14.57 -6.17 -16.63
C GLN A 330 -14.22 -7.67 -16.57
N LYS A 331 -14.95 -8.50 -17.31
CA LYS A 331 -14.74 -9.95 -17.37
C LYS A 331 -13.30 -10.35 -17.76
N GLY A 332 -12.65 -9.56 -18.61
CA GLY A 332 -11.27 -9.83 -19.04
C GLY A 332 -10.22 -9.64 -17.96
N LYS A 333 -10.49 -8.81 -16.96
CA LYS A 333 -9.57 -8.54 -15.84
C LYS A 333 -9.87 -9.41 -14.61
N GLU A 334 -11.14 -9.54 -14.23
CA GLU A 334 -11.55 -10.15 -12.97
C GLU A 334 -12.39 -11.44 -13.13
N GLY A 335 -12.63 -11.89 -14.37
CA GLY A 335 -13.34 -13.15 -14.65
C GLY A 335 -14.86 -13.06 -14.62
N TYR A 336 -15.45 -11.99 -14.11
CA TYR A 336 -16.90 -11.76 -14.04
C TYR A 336 -17.29 -10.32 -14.41
N ILE A 337 -18.58 -10.09 -14.62
CA ILE A 337 -19.16 -8.76 -14.87
C ILE A 337 -19.92 -8.34 -13.62
N GLY A 338 -19.69 -7.12 -13.14
CA GLY A 338 -20.34 -6.59 -11.94
C GLY A 338 -20.05 -5.11 -11.75
N LEU A 339 -20.34 -4.62 -10.56
CA LEU A 339 -19.97 -3.29 -10.08
C LEU A 339 -19.11 -3.44 -8.82
N ARG A 340 -18.10 -2.61 -8.72
CA ARG A 340 -17.33 -2.43 -7.51
C ARG A 340 -17.92 -1.25 -6.74
N ASP A 341 -18.27 -1.49 -5.49
CA ASP A 341 -18.81 -0.49 -4.58
C ASP A 341 -17.72 0.49 -4.14
N PHE A 342 -17.32 1.39 -5.07
CA PHE A 342 -16.33 2.42 -4.79
C PHE A 342 -16.88 3.48 -3.83
N SER A 343 -18.16 3.80 -3.95
CA SER A 343 -18.85 4.73 -3.05
C SER A 343 -18.90 4.21 -1.62
N GLY A 344 -19.12 2.92 -1.39
CA GLY A 344 -19.08 2.29 -0.08
C GLY A 344 -17.68 2.31 0.54
N MET A 345 -16.64 2.08 -0.26
CA MET A 345 -15.25 2.18 0.21
C MET A 345 -14.85 3.61 0.62
N ILE A 346 -15.34 4.64 -0.08
CA ILE A 346 -15.19 6.05 0.31
C ILE A 346 -15.92 6.31 1.65
N LEU A 347 -17.16 5.81 1.79
CA LEU A 347 -17.93 5.92 3.03
C LEU A 347 -17.15 5.35 4.22
N GLU A 348 -16.59 4.16 4.07
CA GLU A 348 -15.77 3.52 5.09
C GLU A 348 -14.57 4.38 5.47
N ALA A 349 -13.79 4.87 4.48
CA ALA A 349 -12.60 5.67 4.73
C ALA A 349 -12.91 6.97 5.51
N PHE A 350 -14.02 7.64 5.18
CA PHE A 350 -14.42 8.88 5.86
C PHE A 350 -14.98 8.63 7.27
N THR A 351 -15.78 7.59 7.45
CA THR A 351 -16.33 7.24 8.78
C THR A 351 -15.25 6.74 9.74
N GLU A 352 -14.27 5.99 9.26
CA GLU A 352 -13.09 5.62 10.04
C GLU A 352 -12.24 6.82 10.50
N ALA A 353 -12.16 7.87 9.68
CA ALA A 353 -11.47 9.09 10.04
C ALA A 353 -12.26 10.00 11.03
N GLY A 354 -13.50 9.64 11.35
CA GLY A 354 -14.35 10.35 12.31
C GLY A 354 -15.38 11.30 11.69
N PHE A 355 -15.50 11.37 10.36
CA PHE A 355 -16.57 12.11 9.71
C PHE A 355 -17.92 11.44 9.90
N ILE A 356 -18.97 12.25 9.97
CA ILE A 356 -20.37 11.80 9.97
C ILE A 356 -20.84 11.73 8.50
N TYR A 357 -21.40 10.59 8.10
CA TYR A 357 -22.08 10.50 6.82
C TYR A 357 -23.35 11.38 6.82
N HIS A 358 -23.32 12.47 6.05
CA HIS A 358 -24.36 13.49 6.07
C HIS A 358 -25.48 13.18 5.06
N SER A 359 -25.12 13.00 3.79
CA SER A 359 -26.08 12.76 2.70
C SER A 359 -25.40 12.26 1.43
N ARG A 360 -26.21 11.80 0.49
CA ARG A 360 -25.78 11.44 -0.87
C ARG A 360 -26.80 11.95 -1.88
N VAL A 361 -26.32 12.68 -2.86
CA VAL A 361 -27.12 13.06 -4.04
C VAL A 361 -26.76 12.12 -5.18
N THR A 362 -27.75 11.62 -5.87
CA THR A 362 -27.58 10.87 -7.12
C THR A 362 -27.65 11.84 -8.31
N ILE A 363 -26.61 11.89 -9.12
CA ILE A 363 -26.57 12.69 -10.35
C ILE A 363 -26.93 11.78 -11.50
N TRP A 364 -28.06 12.08 -12.14
CA TRP A 364 -28.58 11.28 -13.23
C TRP A 364 -27.71 11.41 -14.48
N LYS A 365 -27.53 10.29 -15.17
CA LYS A 365 -26.86 10.22 -16.48
C LYS A 365 -27.78 9.60 -17.51
N ASN A 366 -27.77 10.13 -18.71
CA ASN A 366 -28.52 9.56 -19.82
C ASN A 366 -27.92 8.18 -20.19
N PRO A 367 -28.70 7.08 -20.06
CA PRO A 367 -28.20 5.72 -20.30
C PRO A 367 -27.78 5.48 -21.76
N VAL A 368 -28.37 6.21 -22.71
CA VAL A 368 -28.00 6.12 -24.15
C VAL A 368 -26.60 6.71 -24.35
N THR A 369 -26.34 7.88 -23.77
CA THR A 369 -25.04 8.52 -23.85
C THR A 369 -23.96 7.68 -23.15
N GLU A 370 -24.26 7.12 -21.98
CA GLU A 370 -23.37 6.21 -21.27
C GLU A 370 -23.06 4.96 -22.10
N MET A 371 -24.06 4.36 -22.68
CA MET A 371 -23.94 3.20 -23.57
C MET A 371 -23.03 3.49 -24.78
N GLN A 372 -23.20 4.65 -25.41
CA GLN A 372 -22.39 5.06 -26.56
C GLN A 372 -20.93 5.29 -26.17
N ARG A 373 -20.67 5.87 -25.02
CA ARG A 373 -19.33 6.15 -24.51
C ARG A 373 -18.60 4.89 -24.06
N THR A 374 -19.27 4.04 -23.28
CA THR A 374 -18.64 2.88 -22.63
C THR A 374 -18.72 1.61 -23.45
N LYS A 375 -19.64 1.55 -24.44
CA LYS A 375 -19.98 0.34 -25.21
C LYS A 375 -20.29 -0.87 -24.30
N ALA A 376 -20.81 -0.60 -23.09
CA ALA A 376 -21.07 -1.61 -22.08
C ALA A 376 -22.18 -2.57 -22.55
N LEU A 377 -21.86 -3.83 -22.68
CA LEU A 377 -22.80 -4.86 -23.19
C LEU A 377 -24.10 -4.91 -22.37
N GLY A 378 -24.03 -4.75 -21.04
CA GLY A 378 -25.21 -4.76 -20.17
C GLY A 378 -26.21 -3.63 -20.40
N LEU A 379 -25.83 -2.52 -21.06
CA LEU A 379 -26.70 -1.40 -21.42
C LEU A 379 -27.33 -1.52 -22.81
N LEU A 380 -26.93 -2.52 -23.62
CA LEU A 380 -27.44 -2.67 -24.97
C LEU A 380 -28.89 -3.22 -24.95
N HIS A 381 -29.82 -2.59 -25.63
CA HIS A 381 -31.20 -3.07 -25.75
C HIS A 381 -31.28 -4.53 -26.25
N LYS A 382 -30.39 -4.93 -27.17
CA LYS A 382 -30.32 -6.32 -27.64
C LYS A 382 -29.98 -7.33 -26.53
N GLN A 383 -29.29 -6.90 -25.45
CA GLN A 383 -28.98 -7.77 -24.32
C GLN A 383 -30.23 -8.11 -23.51
N VAL A 384 -31.16 -7.16 -23.34
CA VAL A 384 -32.45 -7.41 -22.67
C VAL A 384 -33.24 -8.51 -23.40
N LYS A 385 -33.19 -8.51 -24.74
CA LYS A 385 -33.87 -9.55 -25.56
C LYS A 385 -33.16 -10.89 -25.54
N LYS A 386 -31.85 -10.90 -25.34
CA LYS A 386 -31.04 -12.13 -25.32
C LYS A 386 -31.07 -12.80 -23.95
N ASP A 387 -30.82 -12.02 -22.91
CA ASP A 387 -30.78 -12.45 -21.51
C ASP A 387 -30.91 -11.19 -20.63
N ALA A 388 -32.10 -10.97 -20.11
CA ALA A 388 -32.40 -9.80 -19.29
C ALA A 388 -31.66 -9.82 -17.94
N ALA A 389 -31.30 -11.02 -17.43
CA ALA A 389 -30.52 -11.14 -16.19
C ALA A 389 -29.11 -10.57 -16.31
N MET A 390 -28.56 -10.48 -17.52
CA MET A 390 -27.28 -9.86 -17.82
C MET A 390 -27.38 -8.36 -18.10
N SER A 391 -28.57 -7.80 -18.08
CA SER A 391 -28.78 -6.37 -18.26
C SER A 391 -28.53 -5.63 -16.97
N ARG A 392 -28.01 -4.41 -17.06
CA ARG A 392 -27.88 -3.49 -15.93
C ARG A 392 -28.41 -2.11 -16.28
N VAL A 393 -28.76 -1.34 -15.28
CA VAL A 393 -29.06 0.09 -15.41
C VAL A 393 -27.79 0.89 -15.67
N GLY A 394 -27.90 2.12 -16.12
CA GLY A 394 -26.81 3.08 -16.19
C GLY A 394 -26.21 3.32 -14.79
N ILE A 395 -24.94 3.66 -14.73
CA ILE A 395 -24.27 3.98 -13.46
C ILE A 395 -24.39 5.49 -13.25
N PRO A 396 -25.09 5.94 -12.20
CA PRO A 396 -25.14 7.36 -11.87
C PRO A 396 -23.81 7.83 -11.29
N ASP A 397 -23.60 9.14 -11.23
CA ASP A 397 -22.62 9.70 -10.32
C ASP A 397 -23.28 9.96 -8.96
N TYR A 398 -22.45 9.97 -7.94
CA TYR A 398 -22.83 10.33 -6.58
C TYR A 398 -22.06 11.56 -6.12
N LEU A 399 -22.75 12.48 -5.45
CA LEU A 399 -22.12 13.47 -4.62
C LEU A 399 -22.34 13.05 -3.16
N MET A 400 -21.31 12.45 -2.57
CA MET A 400 -21.33 12.00 -1.18
C MET A 400 -20.89 13.14 -0.27
N VAL A 401 -21.66 13.42 0.77
CA VAL A 401 -21.40 14.53 1.69
C VAL A 401 -21.12 13.99 3.07
N PHE A 402 -20.02 14.44 3.64
CA PHE A 402 -19.56 14.09 4.98
C PHE A 402 -19.42 15.36 5.80
N ARG A 403 -19.73 15.30 7.10
CA ARG A 403 -19.60 16.41 8.01
C ARG A 403 -18.58 16.12 9.10
N LYS A 404 -17.66 17.05 9.34
CA LYS A 404 -16.77 16.93 10.51
C LYS A 404 -17.61 17.01 11.79
N ASN A 405 -17.37 16.08 12.73
CA ASN A 405 -18.03 16.12 14.02
C ASN A 405 -17.59 17.36 14.82
N GLY A 406 -18.47 17.89 15.65
CA GLY A 406 -18.23 19.04 16.50
C GLY A 406 -19.32 20.10 16.40
N GLU A 407 -19.21 21.14 17.23
CA GLU A 407 -20.13 22.27 17.27
C GLU A 407 -19.89 23.22 16.09
N HIS A 408 -20.93 23.91 15.70
CA HIS A 408 -20.96 24.81 14.55
C HIS A 408 -20.60 26.24 14.98
N GLU A 409 -19.32 26.55 15.08
CA GLU A 409 -18.88 27.93 15.37
C GLU A 409 -19.07 28.88 14.18
N HIS A 410 -19.08 28.33 12.95
CA HIS A 410 -19.20 29.06 11.70
C HIS A 410 -20.37 28.52 10.85
N PRO A 411 -21.63 28.86 11.17
CA PRO A 411 -22.82 28.36 10.44
C PRO A 411 -22.81 28.83 8.98
N VAL A 412 -23.37 27.99 8.09
CA VAL A 412 -23.53 28.34 6.68
C VAL A 412 -24.92 28.94 6.47
N HIS A 413 -24.95 30.12 5.87
CA HIS A 413 -26.18 30.82 5.50
C HIS A 413 -26.36 30.72 3.98
N CYS A 414 -27.40 30.00 3.53
CA CYS A 414 -27.69 29.83 2.12
C CYS A 414 -28.97 30.57 1.78
N ASP A 415 -28.84 31.74 1.15
CA ASP A 415 -29.99 32.51 0.67
C ASP A 415 -30.34 32.06 -0.75
N ILE A 416 -31.33 31.15 -0.83
CA ILE A 416 -31.91 30.66 -2.08
C ILE A 416 -33.41 30.71 -1.98
N ASN A 417 -34.06 31.03 -3.10
CA ASN A 417 -35.52 31.00 -3.16
C ASN A 417 -36.08 29.58 -3.11
N VAL A 418 -37.38 29.46 -2.83
CA VAL A 418 -38.05 28.16 -2.65
C VAL A 418 -37.93 27.26 -3.87
N ASP A 419 -38.02 27.80 -5.09
CA ASP A 419 -37.92 27.00 -6.32
C ASP A 419 -36.52 26.43 -6.51
N THR A 420 -35.51 27.19 -6.19
CA THR A 420 -34.11 26.73 -6.21
C THR A 420 -33.86 25.69 -5.09
N TRP A 421 -34.39 25.96 -3.89
CA TRP A 421 -34.33 25.02 -2.79
C TRP A 421 -34.92 23.65 -3.13
N GLN A 422 -36.12 23.60 -3.73
CA GLN A 422 -36.77 22.36 -4.15
C GLN A 422 -35.90 21.55 -5.11
N LYS A 423 -35.21 22.20 -6.05
CA LYS A 423 -34.27 21.53 -6.97
C LYS A 423 -33.04 20.98 -6.25
N TYR A 424 -32.47 21.77 -5.34
CA TYR A 424 -31.21 21.41 -4.65
C TYR A 424 -31.43 20.39 -3.54
N ALA A 425 -32.59 20.40 -2.89
CA ALA A 425 -33.00 19.43 -1.87
C ALA A 425 -33.40 18.07 -2.45
N SER A 426 -33.56 17.96 -3.79
CA SER A 426 -33.85 16.68 -4.41
C SER A 426 -32.75 15.67 -4.21
N PRO A 427 -33.05 14.41 -3.81
CA PRO A 427 -32.03 13.37 -3.68
C PRO A 427 -31.46 12.92 -5.04
N VAL A 428 -32.08 13.33 -6.12
CA VAL A 428 -31.64 13.06 -7.50
C VAL A 428 -31.58 14.37 -8.26
N TRP A 429 -30.40 14.73 -8.75
CA TRP A 429 -30.24 15.88 -9.64
C TRP A 429 -30.28 15.40 -11.09
N MET A 430 -31.37 15.76 -11.79
CA MET A 430 -31.61 15.32 -13.18
C MET A 430 -31.22 16.37 -14.21
N ASP A 431 -30.93 17.59 -13.79
CA ASP A 431 -30.70 18.78 -14.59
C ASP A 431 -29.24 19.25 -14.64
N ILE A 432 -28.31 18.39 -14.22
CA ILE A 432 -26.87 18.65 -14.36
C ILE A 432 -26.46 18.47 -15.83
N ASP A 433 -25.91 19.51 -16.43
CA ASP A 433 -25.33 19.42 -17.77
C ASP A 433 -23.93 18.77 -17.68
N TYR A 434 -23.84 17.53 -18.14
CA TYR A 434 -22.58 16.77 -18.16
C TYR A 434 -21.52 17.39 -19.09
N SER A 435 -21.91 18.27 -20.03
CA SER A 435 -20.99 18.96 -20.93
C SER A 435 -20.47 20.28 -20.38
N ASN A 436 -21.10 20.83 -19.33
CA ASN A 436 -20.67 22.07 -18.67
C ASN A 436 -19.46 21.85 -17.78
N THR A 437 -18.30 21.72 -18.42
CA THR A 437 -16.99 21.50 -17.78
C THR A 437 -15.95 22.49 -18.32
N LEU A 438 -14.90 22.72 -17.57
CA LEU A 438 -13.72 23.40 -18.12
C LEU A 438 -13.04 22.53 -19.20
N ASN A 439 -12.40 23.19 -20.18
CA ASN A 439 -11.80 22.49 -21.31
C ASN A 439 -10.51 21.74 -20.90
N ALA A 440 -10.64 20.45 -20.59
CA ALA A 440 -9.52 19.60 -20.20
C ALA A 440 -8.54 19.28 -21.35
N VAL A 441 -8.94 19.45 -22.61
CA VAL A 441 -8.10 19.11 -23.78
C VAL A 441 -6.82 19.94 -23.79
N LYS A 442 -6.87 21.18 -23.33
CA LYS A 442 -5.71 22.09 -23.28
C LYS A 442 -4.63 21.69 -22.27
N GLY A 443 -4.99 20.93 -21.23
CA GLY A 443 -4.05 20.48 -20.21
C GLY A 443 -3.45 19.09 -20.51
N ARG A 444 -3.90 18.40 -21.54
CA ARG A 444 -3.43 17.04 -21.88
C ARG A 444 -2.06 17.05 -22.54
N GLY A 445 -1.18 16.14 -22.08
CA GLY A 445 0.05 15.79 -22.76
C GLY A 445 -0.19 14.77 -23.91
N GLU A 446 0.81 14.51 -24.74
CA GLU A 446 0.70 13.60 -25.89
C GLU A 446 0.34 12.15 -25.50
N ASN A 447 0.72 11.72 -24.29
CA ASN A 447 0.49 10.35 -23.78
C ASN A 447 -0.71 10.26 -22.80
N ASP A 448 -1.51 11.32 -22.64
CA ASP A 448 -2.60 11.34 -21.69
C ASP A 448 -3.81 10.54 -22.16
N GLU A 449 -4.47 9.85 -21.24
CA GLU A 449 -5.72 9.17 -21.53
C GLU A 449 -6.82 10.14 -21.96
N LYS A 450 -7.57 9.75 -23.02
CA LYS A 450 -8.60 10.58 -23.64
C LYS A 450 -9.85 10.80 -22.77
N HIS A 451 -9.95 10.15 -21.61
CA HIS A 451 -11.19 10.07 -20.83
C HIS A 451 -11.20 10.89 -19.52
N ILE A 452 -10.22 11.75 -19.31
CA ILE A 452 -10.20 12.62 -18.13
C ILE A 452 -11.26 13.71 -18.31
N CYS A 453 -12.32 13.64 -17.52
CA CYS A 453 -13.40 14.64 -17.49
C CYS A 453 -13.30 15.44 -16.19
N PRO A 454 -13.18 16.78 -16.25
CA PRO A 454 -13.33 17.64 -15.09
C PRO A 454 -14.73 17.48 -14.49
N LEU A 455 -14.87 17.79 -13.19
CA LEU A 455 -16.16 17.84 -12.53
C LEU A 455 -17.03 18.94 -13.15
N GLN A 456 -18.33 18.67 -13.30
CA GLN A 456 -19.28 19.59 -13.89
C GLN A 456 -19.41 20.87 -13.04
N ILE A 457 -19.37 21.99 -13.68
CA ILE A 457 -19.47 23.32 -13.04
C ILE A 457 -20.80 23.45 -12.27
N ASP A 458 -21.91 22.94 -12.81
CA ASP A 458 -23.22 22.96 -12.14
C ASP A 458 -23.19 22.22 -10.80
N THR A 459 -22.51 21.08 -10.72
CA THR A 459 -22.35 20.29 -9.50
C THR A 459 -21.52 21.05 -8.45
N ILE A 460 -20.41 21.65 -8.89
CA ILE A 460 -19.54 22.44 -8.03
C ILE A 460 -20.27 23.67 -7.50
N GLU A 461 -20.97 24.39 -8.37
CA GLU A 461 -21.73 25.59 -8.03
C GLU A 461 -22.77 25.32 -6.95
N ARG A 462 -23.59 24.26 -7.13
CA ARG A 462 -24.62 23.88 -6.15
C ARG A 462 -24.00 23.50 -4.81
N ALA A 463 -22.93 22.73 -4.82
CA ALA A 463 -22.26 22.32 -3.59
C ALA A 463 -21.66 23.51 -2.83
N ILE A 464 -20.97 24.41 -3.53
CA ILE A 464 -20.40 25.63 -2.92
C ILE A 464 -21.51 26.51 -2.34
N LYS A 465 -22.62 26.67 -3.06
CA LYS A 465 -23.76 27.51 -2.62
C LYS A 465 -24.47 26.94 -1.40
N LEU A 466 -24.61 25.60 -1.32
CA LEU A 466 -25.28 24.93 -0.21
C LEU A 466 -24.43 24.87 1.06
N TRP A 467 -23.11 24.70 0.92
CA TRP A 467 -22.24 24.30 2.05
C TRP A 467 -21.06 25.22 2.33
N SER A 468 -21.05 26.44 1.77
CA SER A 468 -20.06 27.46 2.10
C SER A 468 -20.61 28.87 2.08
N ASN A 469 -20.03 29.76 2.90
CA ASN A 469 -20.30 31.20 2.87
C ASN A 469 -19.34 31.92 1.90
N GLU A 470 -19.70 33.14 1.49
CA GLU A 470 -18.74 34.04 0.86
C GLU A 470 -17.59 34.34 1.82
N GLY A 471 -16.35 34.38 1.30
CA GLY A 471 -15.14 34.52 2.08
C GLY A 471 -14.59 33.22 2.68
N ASP A 472 -15.36 32.12 2.69
CA ASP A 472 -14.86 30.82 3.15
C ASP A 472 -13.72 30.30 2.26
N THR A 473 -12.83 29.50 2.87
CA THR A 473 -11.83 28.73 2.15
C THR A 473 -12.43 27.41 1.63
N VAL A 474 -12.30 27.17 0.32
CA VAL A 474 -12.69 25.93 -0.35
C VAL A 474 -11.44 25.17 -0.79
N LEU A 475 -11.29 23.92 -0.34
CA LEU A 475 -10.12 23.09 -0.63
C LEU A 475 -10.49 21.96 -1.61
N THR A 476 -9.64 21.76 -2.63
CA THR A 476 -9.64 20.56 -3.46
C THR A 476 -8.26 19.90 -3.46
N PRO A 477 -8.10 18.67 -2.93
CA PRO A 477 -6.81 17.99 -2.94
C PRO A 477 -6.43 17.43 -4.32
N PHE A 478 -7.37 17.37 -5.27
CA PHE A 478 -7.16 16.89 -6.64
C PHE A 478 -7.62 17.98 -7.62
N LEU A 479 -6.79 19.00 -7.77
CA LEU A 479 -7.12 20.23 -8.48
C LEU A 479 -7.43 20.02 -9.98
N GLY A 480 -6.74 19.07 -10.63
CA GLY A 480 -6.84 18.91 -12.08
C GLY A 480 -6.55 20.22 -12.83
N ILE A 481 -7.45 20.59 -13.72
CA ILE A 481 -7.36 21.88 -14.43
C ILE A 481 -8.01 23.05 -13.66
N GLY A 482 -8.37 22.84 -12.39
CA GLY A 482 -8.80 23.89 -11.46
C GLY A 482 -10.28 24.22 -11.45
N SER A 483 -11.18 23.30 -11.79
CA SER A 483 -12.63 23.56 -11.89
C SER A 483 -13.24 24.03 -10.58
N GLU A 484 -12.88 23.37 -9.46
CA GLU A 484 -13.38 23.68 -8.13
C GLU A 484 -12.87 25.05 -7.64
N VAL A 485 -11.59 25.34 -7.87
CA VAL A 485 -10.99 26.65 -7.49
C VAL A 485 -11.53 27.76 -8.38
N TYR A 486 -11.66 27.51 -9.70
CA TYR A 486 -12.28 28.46 -10.63
C TYR A 486 -13.67 28.89 -10.15
N GLN A 487 -14.53 27.92 -9.83
CA GLN A 487 -15.90 28.22 -9.40
C GLN A 487 -15.94 28.85 -8.00
N SER A 488 -15.03 28.45 -7.11
CA SER A 488 -14.87 29.08 -5.78
C SER A 488 -14.55 30.56 -5.89
N ILE A 489 -13.58 30.95 -6.71
CA ILE A 489 -13.21 32.36 -6.96
C ILE A 489 -14.41 33.13 -7.52
N LYS A 490 -15.07 32.59 -8.53
CA LYS A 490 -16.23 33.21 -9.18
C LYS A 490 -17.40 33.48 -8.24
N MET A 491 -17.55 32.63 -7.22
CA MET A 491 -18.61 32.72 -6.21
C MET A 491 -18.17 33.45 -4.92
N GLY A 492 -17.02 34.08 -4.89
CA GLY A 492 -16.59 34.90 -3.76
C GLY A 492 -15.88 34.14 -2.63
N ARG A 493 -15.42 32.90 -2.86
CA ARG A 493 -14.66 32.08 -1.91
C ARG A 493 -13.16 32.18 -2.20
N PHE A 494 -12.33 31.80 -1.22
CA PHE A 494 -10.90 31.63 -1.42
C PHE A 494 -10.63 30.16 -1.79
N GLY A 495 -9.93 29.91 -2.90
CA GLY A 495 -9.67 28.57 -3.38
C GLY A 495 -8.28 28.04 -2.99
N ILE A 496 -8.19 26.84 -2.44
CA ILE A 496 -6.93 26.10 -2.25
C ILE A 496 -6.98 24.83 -3.09
N GLY A 497 -5.90 24.52 -3.82
CA GLY A 497 -5.85 23.31 -4.62
C GLY A 497 -4.46 22.73 -4.79
N PHE A 498 -4.39 21.40 -4.92
CA PHE A 498 -3.13 20.67 -5.13
C PHE A 498 -3.22 19.86 -6.42
N GLU A 499 -2.15 19.88 -7.21
CA GLU A 499 -2.05 19.15 -8.46
C GLU A 499 -0.67 18.51 -8.60
N LEU A 500 -0.63 17.25 -8.94
CA LEU A 500 0.62 16.50 -9.10
C LEU A 500 1.23 16.68 -10.50
N LYS A 501 0.37 16.90 -11.51
CA LYS A 501 0.76 16.96 -12.92
C LYS A 501 0.98 18.41 -13.37
N GLU A 502 2.19 18.73 -13.80
CA GLU A 502 2.58 20.09 -14.16
C GLU A 502 1.74 20.68 -15.29
N SER A 503 1.38 19.89 -16.30
CA SER A 503 0.56 20.38 -17.42
C SER A 503 -0.84 20.82 -16.97
N TYR A 504 -1.46 20.08 -16.04
CA TYR A 504 -2.75 20.43 -15.46
C TYR A 504 -2.66 21.62 -14.53
N PHE A 505 -1.61 21.68 -13.71
CA PHE A 505 -1.33 22.83 -12.86
C PHE A 505 -1.19 24.13 -13.66
N ASN A 506 -0.46 24.10 -14.78
CA ASN A 506 -0.30 25.26 -15.65
C ASN A 506 -1.63 25.70 -16.29
N GLU A 507 -2.53 24.75 -16.61
CA GLU A 507 -3.86 25.10 -17.11
C GLU A 507 -4.76 25.61 -15.98
N ALA A 508 -4.65 25.06 -14.76
CA ALA A 508 -5.35 25.55 -13.59
C ALA A 508 -5.00 27.02 -13.28
N ILE A 509 -3.73 27.42 -13.40
CA ILE A 509 -3.31 28.83 -13.26
C ILE A 509 -4.06 29.72 -14.25
N LYS A 510 -4.19 29.31 -15.51
CA LYS A 510 -4.91 30.11 -16.53
C LYS A 510 -6.39 30.24 -16.19
N ASN A 511 -7.00 29.14 -15.75
CA ASN A 511 -8.40 29.13 -15.34
C ASN A 511 -8.64 29.99 -14.09
N CYS A 512 -7.76 29.92 -13.08
CA CYS A 512 -7.85 30.79 -11.91
C CYS A 512 -7.75 32.28 -12.30
N LYS A 513 -6.77 32.65 -13.11
CA LYS A 513 -6.63 34.03 -13.62
C LYS A 513 -7.87 34.48 -14.37
N LYS A 514 -8.46 33.61 -15.20
CA LYS A 514 -9.70 33.92 -15.90
C LYS A 514 -10.84 34.21 -14.93
N SER A 515 -11.01 33.37 -13.91
CA SER A 515 -12.05 33.54 -12.89
C SER A 515 -11.84 34.83 -12.06
N GLU A 516 -10.60 35.19 -11.75
CA GLU A 516 -10.26 36.46 -11.06
C GLU A 516 -10.69 37.70 -11.87
N ILE A 517 -10.48 37.66 -13.20
CA ILE A 517 -10.92 38.71 -14.10
C ILE A 517 -12.44 38.81 -14.14
N GLU A 518 -13.14 37.64 -14.32
CA GLU A 518 -14.60 37.57 -14.35
C GLU A 518 -15.20 38.13 -13.04
N ARG A 519 -14.63 37.77 -11.89
CA ARG A 519 -15.07 38.30 -10.58
C ARG A 519 -14.92 39.79 -10.46
N LYS A 520 -13.77 40.36 -10.89
CA LYS A 520 -13.51 41.81 -10.87
C LYS A 520 -14.49 42.55 -11.79
N GLN A 521 -14.79 41.99 -12.97
CA GLN A 521 -15.74 42.60 -13.90
C GLN A 521 -17.15 42.62 -13.31
N LYS A 522 -17.62 41.52 -12.70
CA LYS A 522 -18.91 41.48 -12.04
C LYS A 522 -19.04 42.53 -10.95
N GLY A 523 -18.06 42.66 -10.05
CA GLY A 523 -18.06 43.68 -9.01
C GLY A 523 -18.07 45.12 -9.55
N LEU A 524 -17.50 45.36 -10.75
CA LEU A 524 -17.56 46.67 -11.40
C LEU A 524 -18.99 46.97 -11.94
N PHE A 525 -19.67 45.98 -12.52
CA PHE A 525 -21.07 46.14 -12.99
C PHE A 525 -22.04 46.33 -11.83
N ASP A 526 -21.89 45.57 -10.74
CA ASP A 526 -22.70 45.74 -9.52
C ASP A 526 -22.58 47.14 -8.93
N LEU A 527 -21.40 47.79 -9.02
CA LEU A 527 -21.18 49.15 -8.61
C LEU A 527 -21.82 50.19 -9.58
N MET A 528 -21.95 49.86 -10.86
CA MET A 528 -22.58 50.73 -11.88
C MET A 528 -24.10 50.66 -11.84
N GLU A 529 -24.72 49.61 -11.34
CA GLU A 529 -26.18 49.49 -11.16
C GLU A 529 -26.71 50.23 -9.92
N VAL A 530 -25.83 50.69 -9.03
CA VAL A 530 -26.15 51.39 -7.78
C VAL A 530 -26.07 52.92 -7.96
N VAL A 531 -25.65 53.40 -9.14
CA VAL A 531 -25.61 54.81 -9.53
C VAL A 531 -26.74 55.11 -10.51
#